data_455693be0a5d468fdc938e05e85ad9c2
#
_entry.id   455693be0a5d468fdc938e05e85ad9c2
#
_cell.length_a   1.000
_cell.length_b   1.000
_cell.length_c   1.000
_cell.angle_alpha   90.00
_cell.angle_beta   90.00
_cell.angle_gamma   90.00
#
_symmetry.space_group_name_H-M   'P 1'
#
loop_
_entity.id
_entity.type
_entity.pdbx_description
1 polymer ?
#
loop_
_entity_poly.entity_id
_entity_poly.type
_entity_poly.pdbx_seq_one_letter_code
_entity_poly.pdbx_strand_id
1 'polypeptide(L)'
;MTLTPKNSGWIEVICGPMFSGKTEEFIRRLVRAQFAKQKVAIFKPTTDNRFEGEYIVSHNQRKIKSIQVHDTGIILDYLNNADVFGIDEAQFFDKSIVKVCKSLANSGKRVVVAGLEKDYLAKSFGSMPELLVDAEYITKVNAICIGCGDPANFSHRISSEKKLVVVGETDKYEALCRRCYIEQRKDKR
;
A
#
# COMPACT_ATOMS: atom_id res chain seq x y z
N MET A 1 -20.51 -9.31 -5.59
CA MET A 1 -20.18 -10.25 -4.49
C MET A 1 -18.83 -10.87 -4.86
N THR A 2 -17.78 -10.58 -4.14
CA THR A 2 -16.46 -11.14 -4.44
C THR A 2 -16.40 -12.56 -3.88
N LEU A 3 -16.22 -13.55 -4.74
CA LEU A 3 -16.05 -14.94 -4.33
C LEU A 3 -14.63 -15.07 -3.74
N THR A 4 -14.54 -15.52 -2.50
CA THR A 4 -13.25 -15.84 -1.87
C THR A 4 -12.93 -17.32 -2.07
N PRO A 5 -11.66 -17.68 -2.37
CA PRO A 5 -11.26 -19.07 -2.49
C PRO A 5 -11.55 -19.83 -1.18
N LYS A 6 -12.06 -21.06 -1.30
CA LYS A 6 -12.40 -21.87 -0.13
C LYS A 6 -11.22 -22.69 0.40
N ASN A 7 -10.30 -23.09 -0.48
CA ASN A 7 -9.22 -24.04 -0.16
C ASN A 7 -7.83 -23.60 -0.65
N SER A 8 -7.66 -22.32 -0.97
CA SER A 8 -6.36 -21.76 -1.39
C SER A 8 -6.15 -20.38 -0.76
N GLY A 9 -4.91 -19.96 -0.67
CA GLY A 9 -4.59 -18.57 -0.35
C GLY A 9 -4.79 -17.67 -1.58
N TRP A 10 -4.68 -16.36 -1.38
CA TRP A 10 -4.81 -15.37 -2.43
C TRP A 10 -4.12 -14.05 -2.04
N ILE A 11 -3.86 -13.22 -3.04
CA ILE A 11 -3.29 -11.89 -2.88
C ILE A 11 -4.37 -10.84 -3.19
N GLU A 12 -4.55 -9.89 -2.29
CA GLU A 12 -5.38 -8.69 -2.46
C GLU A 12 -4.50 -7.47 -2.48
N VAL A 13 -4.55 -6.66 -3.53
CA VAL A 13 -3.80 -5.40 -3.61
C VAL A 13 -4.72 -4.21 -3.51
N ILE A 14 -4.42 -3.31 -2.58
CA ILE A 14 -5.05 -2.00 -2.42
C ILE A 14 -4.07 -0.96 -2.93
N CYS A 15 -4.38 -0.31 -4.04
CA CYS A 15 -3.51 0.70 -4.64
C CYS A 15 -4.26 2.03 -4.88
N GLY A 16 -3.51 3.09 -5.12
CA GLY A 16 -4.04 4.44 -5.34
C GLY A 16 -3.03 5.51 -4.93
N PRO A 17 -3.28 6.79 -5.21
CA PRO A 17 -2.40 7.89 -4.87
C PRO A 17 -2.36 8.14 -3.35
N MET A 18 -1.51 9.06 -2.92
CA MET A 18 -1.58 9.58 -1.55
C MET A 18 -2.97 10.18 -1.29
N PHE A 19 -3.40 10.19 -0.04
CA PHE A 19 -4.70 10.74 0.42
C PHE A 19 -5.95 10.02 -0.11
N SER A 20 -5.80 8.81 -0.67
CA SER A 20 -6.90 8.03 -1.25
C SER A 20 -7.60 7.06 -0.28
N GLY A 21 -7.16 6.99 0.98
CA GLY A 21 -7.75 6.08 1.97
C GLY A 21 -7.24 4.63 1.91
N LYS A 22 -6.11 4.35 1.24
CA LYS A 22 -5.51 3.00 1.19
C LYS A 22 -5.31 2.38 2.57
N THR A 23 -4.67 3.11 3.48
CA THR A 23 -4.38 2.66 4.84
C THR A 23 -5.66 2.36 5.63
N GLU A 24 -6.72 3.14 5.41
CA GLU A 24 -8.02 2.90 6.03
C GLU A 24 -8.65 1.59 5.55
N GLU A 25 -8.66 1.37 4.24
CA GLU A 25 -9.19 0.14 3.64
C GLU A 25 -8.34 -1.09 4.06
N PHE A 26 -7.02 -0.93 4.11
CA PHE A 26 -6.09 -1.94 4.60
C PHE A 26 -6.41 -2.34 6.05
N ILE A 27 -6.44 -1.37 6.96
CA ILE A 27 -6.77 -1.59 8.37
C ILE A 27 -8.17 -2.22 8.49
N ARG A 28 -9.16 -1.73 7.73
CA ARG A 28 -10.51 -2.26 7.75
C ARG A 28 -10.55 -3.77 7.42
N ARG A 29 -9.80 -4.22 6.41
CA ARG A 29 -9.72 -5.65 6.03
C ARG A 29 -9.07 -6.49 7.12
N LEU A 30 -7.96 -6.02 7.68
CA LEU A 30 -7.22 -6.76 8.70
C LEU A 30 -7.97 -6.85 10.03
N VAL A 31 -8.62 -5.77 10.45
CA VAL A 31 -9.50 -5.76 11.64
C VAL A 31 -10.67 -6.73 11.47
N ARG A 32 -11.28 -6.78 10.27
CA ARG A 32 -12.34 -7.78 10.00
C ARG A 32 -11.83 -9.22 10.10
N ALA A 33 -10.60 -9.49 9.64
CA ALA A 33 -9.97 -10.80 9.81
C ALA A 33 -9.78 -11.15 11.30
N GLN A 34 -9.33 -10.18 12.12
CA GLN A 34 -9.21 -10.37 13.58
C GLN A 34 -10.57 -10.65 14.23
N PHE A 35 -11.64 -9.94 13.86
CA PHE A 35 -12.99 -10.24 14.33
C PHE A 35 -13.46 -11.65 13.92
N ALA A 36 -13.03 -12.13 12.78
CA ALA A 36 -13.26 -13.51 12.32
C ALA A 36 -12.35 -14.53 13.01
N LYS A 37 -11.64 -14.15 14.09
CA LYS A 37 -10.73 -15.00 14.87
C LYS A 37 -9.52 -15.52 14.09
N GLN A 38 -9.19 -14.91 12.97
CA GLN A 38 -7.98 -15.22 12.22
C GLN A 38 -6.77 -14.54 12.88
N LYS A 39 -5.64 -15.25 12.90
CA LYS A 39 -4.37 -14.68 13.34
C LYS A 39 -3.80 -13.78 12.25
N VAL A 40 -3.54 -12.52 12.57
CA VAL A 40 -3.09 -11.50 11.61
C VAL A 40 -1.67 -11.07 11.97
N ALA A 41 -0.76 -11.15 11.01
CA ALA A 41 0.58 -10.55 11.08
C ALA A 41 0.69 -9.42 10.06
N ILE A 42 1.23 -8.26 10.48
CA ILE A 42 1.26 -7.05 9.66
C ILE A 42 2.69 -6.52 9.61
N PHE A 43 3.15 -6.20 8.40
CA PHE A 43 4.52 -5.80 8.14
C PHE A 43 4.58 -4.48 7.38
N LYS A 44 5.58 -3.67 7.70
CA LYS A 44 5.93 -2.46 6.97
C LYS A 44 7.46 -2.33 6.81
N PRO A 45 7.95 -1.64 5.78
CA PRO A 45 9.38 -1.46 5.59
C PRO A 45 9.97 -0.49 6.62
N THR A 46 11.21 -0.72 7.03
CA THR A 46 11.95 0.16 7.95
C THR A 46 12.19 1.57 7.38
N THR A 47 12.08 1.75 6.07
CA THR A 47 12.19 3.06 5.41
C THR A 47 11.00 3.99 5.69
N ASP A 48 9.89 3.45 6.20
CA ASP A 48 8.73 4.24 6.61
C ASP A 48 8.81 4.65 8.07
N ASN A 49 9.47 5.79 8.33
CA ASN A 49 9.65 6.35 9.67
C ASN A 49 8.60 7.42 10.04
N ARG A 50 7.48 7.50 9.31
CA ARG A 50 6.44 8.54 9.52
C ARG A 50 5.74 8.46 10.87
N PHE A 51 5.71 7.27 11.48
CA PHE A 51 5.13 7.04 12.81
C PHE A 51 6.03 6.13 13.62
N GLU A 52 5.99 6.25 14.97
CA GLU A 52 6.74 5.38 15.87
C GLU A 52 6.57 3.90 15.51
N GLY A 53 7.70 3.21 15.34
CA GLY A 53 7.93 1.98 14.57
C GLY A 53 6.97 0.81 14.71
N GLU A 54 6.09 0.76 15.72
CA GLU A 54 5.26 -0.41 16.00
C GLU A 54 3.82 -0.33 15.46
N TYR A 55 3.42 0.79 14.84
CA TYR A 55 2.03 0.98 14.42
C TYR A 55 1.92 1.50 12.99
N ILE A 56 0.88 1.04 12.30
CA ILE A 56 0.33 1.70 11.11
C ILE A 56 -0.80 2.60 11.60
N VAL A 57 -0.77 3.86 11.19
CA VAL A 57 -1.76 4.87 11.59
C VAL A 57 -2.44 5.41 10.35
N SER A 58 -3.77 5.37 10.31
CA SER A 58 -4.55 6.00 9.26
C SER A 58 -4.77 7.48 9.54
N HIS A 59 -5.16 8.27 8.54
CA HIS A 59 -5.54 9.68 8.69
C HIS A 59 -6.61 9.90 9.76
N ASN A 60 -7.53 8.94 9.94
CA ASN A 60 -8.58 8.97 10.98
C ASN A 60 -8.10 8.42 12.33
N GLN A 61 -6.79 8.43 12.60
CA GLN A 61 -6.19 8.02 13.88
C GLN A 61 -6.41 6.54 14.25
N ARG A 62 -6.88 5.68 13.34
CA ARG A 62 -6.94 4.24 13.60
C ARG A 62 -5.54 3.66 13.59
N LYS A 63 -5.22 2.88 14.61
CA LYS A 63 -3.90 2.25 14.79
C LYS A 63 -4.04 0.74 14.75
N ILE A 64 -3.08 0.09 14.09
CA ILE A 64 -2.93 -1.37 14.13
C ILE A 64 -1.45 -1.69 14.34
N LYS A 65 -1.18 -2.66 15.21
CA LYS A 65 0.20 -3.06 15.49
C LYS A 65 0.84 -3.69 14.26
N SER A 66 2.06 -3.31 13.94
CA SER A 66 2.82 -3.82 12.80
C SER A 66 4.26 -4.13 13.19
N ILE A 67 4.91 -4.93 12.37
CA ILE A 67 6.31 -5.33 12.51
C ILE A 67 7.09 -4.61 11.42
N GLN A 68 8.10 -3.83 11.82
CA GLN A 68 9.03 -3.26 10.85
C GLN A 68 10.05 -4.32 10.43
N VAL A 69 10.25 -4.45 9.12
CA VAL A 69 11.21 -5.39 8.57
C VAL A 69 12.12 -4.72 7.55
N HIS A 70 13.38 -5.07 7.58
CA HIS A 70 14.40 -4.66 6.62
C HIS A 70 14.67 -5.76 5.58
N ASP A 71 14.36 -6.99 5.92
CA ASP A 71 14.48 -8.17 5.06
C ASP A 71 13.10 -8.83 4.92
N THR A 72 12.65 -8.98 3.69
CA THR A 72 11.34 -9.59 3.38
C THR A 72 11.27 -11.07 3.77
N GLY A 73 12.42 -11.76 3.85
CA GLY A 73 12.50 -13.17 4.28
C GLY A 73 11.93 -13.39 5.68
N ILE A 74 12.09 -12.40 6.58
CA ILE A 74 11.55 -12.44 7.96
C ILE A 74 10.02 -12.66 7.97
N ILE A 75 9.32 -12.20 6.93
CA ILE A 75 7.86 -12.36 6.83
C ILE A 75 7.48 -13.85 6.78
N LEU A 76 8.31 -14.69 6.16
CA LEU A 76 8.05 -16.13 6.05
C LEU A 76 8.20 -16.87 7.38
N ASP A 77 8.93 -16.33 8.34
CA ASP A 77 9.06 -16.91 9.69
C ASP A 77 7.70 -16.96 10.43
N TYR A 78 6.77 -16.11 10.00
CA TYR A 78 5.41 -16.06 10.55
C TYR A 78 4.42 -17.01 9.86
N LEU A 79 4.87 -17.81 8.87
CA LEU A 79 3.98 -18.66 8.06
C LEU A 79 3.08 -19.58 8.91
N ASN A 80 3.63 -20.17 9.97
CA ASN A 80 2.89 -21.07 10.86
C ASN A 80 2.11 -20.33 11.96
N ASN A 81 2.34 -19.03 12.13
CA ASN A 81 1.80 -18.23 13.23
C ASN A 81 0.67 -17.29 12.82
N ALA A 82 0.43 -17.13 11.51
CA ALA A 82 -0.61 -16.26 10.98
C ALA A 82 -1.43 -16.94 9.87
N ASP A 83 -2.68 -16.53 9.77
CA ASP A 83 -3.63 -16.92 8.70
C ASP A 83 -3.72 -15.83 7.63
N VAL A 84 -3.55 -14.57 8.05
CA VAL A 84 -3.65 -13.37 7.21
C VAL A 84 -2.38 -12.53 7.38
N PHE A 85 -1.80 -12.14 6.26
CA PHE A 85 -0.61 -11.31 6.17
C PHE A 85 -0.97 -9.94 5.60
N GLY A 86 -0.66 -8.89 6.34
CA GLY A 86 -0.77 -7.51 5.87
C GLY A 86 0.59 -6.96 5.50
N ILE A 87 0.73 -6.40 4.30
CA ILE A 87 1.96 -5.74 3.83
C ILE A 87 1.61 -4.30 3.46
N ASP A 88 2.07 -3.35 4.28
CA ASP A 88 1.85 -1.92 4.01
C ASP A 88 3.06 -1.28 3.33
N GLU A 89 2.83 -0.20 2.60
CA GLU A 89 3.84 0.58 1.86
C GLU A 89 4.73 -0.31 0.96
N ALA A 90 4.09 -1.25 0.27
CA ALA A 90 4.76 -2.32 -0.48
C ALA A 90 5.73 -1.82 -1.56
N GLN A 91 5.58 -0.59 -2.07
CA GLN A 91 6.48 0.03 -3.03
C GLN A 91 7.89 0.28 -2.48
N PHE A 92 8.08 0.27 -1.16
CA PHE A 92 9.39 0.49 -0.55
C PHE A 92 10.15 -0.79 -0.23
N PHE A 93 9.53 -1.95 -0.37
CA PHE A 93 10.24 -3.23 -0.31
C PHE A 93 11.00 -3.50 -1.61
N ASP A 94 12.05 -4.28 -1.51
CA ASP A 94 12.74 -4.80 -2.68
C ASP A 94 11.88 -5.81 -3.47
N LYS A 95 12.38 -6.28 -4.62
CA LYS A 95 11.65 -7.20 -5.50
C LYS A 95 11.36 -8.57 -4.90
N SER A 96 12.03 -8.95 -3.82
CA SER A 96 11.79 -10.23 -3.16
C SER A 96 10.39 -10.30 -2.51
N ILE A 97 9.77 -9.15 -2.18
CA ILE A 97 8.42 -9.09 -1.63
C ILE A 97 7.39 -9.81 -2.52
N VAL A 98 7.56 -9.73 -3.83
CA VAL A 98 6.67 -10.42 -4.79
C VAL A 98 6.72 -11.93 -4.57
N LYS A 99 7.93 -12.49 -4.47
CA LYS A 99 8.14 -13.93 -4.22
C LYS A 99 7.58 -14.33 -2.86
N VAL A 100 7.76 -13.49 -1.84
CA VAL A 100 7.22 -13.73 -0.49
C VAL A 100 5.71 -13.77 -0.52
N CYS A 101 5.03 -12.80 -1.12
CA CYS A 101 3.58 -12.77 -1.25
C CYS A 101 3.05 -14.01 -1.98
N LYS A 102 3.70 -14.43 -3.08
CA LYS A 102 3.34 -15.67 -3.82
C LYS A 102 3.53 -16.91 -2.95
N SER A 103 4.63 -17.02 -2.22
CA SER A 103 4.89 -18.16 -1.32
C SER A 103 3.84 -18.26 -0.23
N LEU A 104 3.45 -17.15 0.38
CA LEU A 104 2.39 -17.09 1.37
C LEU A 104 1.04 -17.54 0.78
N ALA A 105 0.65 -16.98 -0.37
CA ALA A 105 -0.60 -17.35 -1.04
C ALA A 105 -0.61 -18.83 -1.45
N ASN A 106 0.49 -19.33 -2.03
CA ASN A 106 0.65 -20.76 -2.39
C ASN A 106 0.58 -21.68 -1.16
N SER A 107 0.92 -21.17 0.03
CA SER A 107 0.80 -21.89 1.31
C SER A 107 -0.59 -21.74 1.95
N GLY A 108 -1.59 -21.29 1.20
CA GLY A 108 -2.98 -21.17 1.67
C GLY A 108 -3.26 -19.92 2.51
N LYS A 109 -2.36 -18.92 2.53
CA LYS A 109 -2.54 -17.70 3.32
C LYS A 109 -3.23 -16.60 2.53
N ARG A 110 -4.03 -15.80 3.23
CA ARG A 110 -4.57 -14.55 2.71
C ARG A 110 -3.53 -13.46 2.84
N VAL A 111 -3.15 -12.82 1.73
CA VAL A 111 -2.17 -11.73 1.70
C VAL A 111 -2.87 -10.45 1.28
N VAL A 112 -2.85 -9.43 2.13
CA VAL A 112 -3.41 -8.10 1.87
C VAL A 112 -2.26 -7.12 1.73
N VAL A 113 -2.12 -6.54 0.56
CA VAL A 113 -1.02 -5.62 0.23
C VAL A 113 -1.59 -4.21 0.02
N ALA A 114 -0.93 -3.19 0.57
CA ALA A 114 -1.24 -1.79 0.30
C ALA A 114 -0.01 -1.05 -0.20
N GLY A 115 -0.17 -0.17 -1.19
CA GLY A 115 0.94 0.62 -1.72
C GLY A 115 0.57 1.61 -2.82
N LEU A 116 1.55 2.47 -3.13
CA LEU A 116 1.47 3.43 -4.22
C LEU A 116 1.88 2.74 -5.53
N GLU A 117 0.97 2.61 -6.50
CA GLU A 117 1.31 2.01 -7.80
C GLU A 117 2.14 2.93 -8.71
N LYS A 118 2.15 4.23 -8.39
CA LYS A 118 2.90 5.27 -9.12
C LYS A 118 3.66 6.17 -8.18
N ASP A 119 4.86 6.57 -8.60
CA ASP A 119 5.63 7.64 -7.98
C ASP A 119 5.08 9.03 -8.35
N TYR A 120 5.69 10.08 -7.83
CA TYR A 120 5.29 11.47 -8.09
C TYR A 120 5.51 11.92 -9.55
N LEU A 121 6.28 11.17 -10.33
CA LEU A 121 6.48 11.38 -11.78
C LEU A 121 5.47 10.60 -12.61
N ALA A 122 4.51 9.93 -11.98
CA ALA A 122 3.53 9.04 -12.59
C ALA A 122 4.15 7.79 -13.25
N LYS A 123 5.35 7.40 -12.86
CA LYS A 123 5.97 6.14 -13.27
C LYS A 123 5.56 5.03 -12.31
N SER A 124 5.63 3.78 -12.75
CA SER A 124 5.43 2.62 -11.89
C SER A 124 6.39 2.63 -10.70
N PHE A 125 5.91 2.27 -9.52
CA PHE A 125 6.66 2.41 -8.28
C PHE A 125 7.00 1.07 -7.65
N GLY A 126 8.30 0.83 -7.44
CA GLY A 126 8.83 -0.35 -6.77
C GLY A 126 8.28 -1.68 -7.33
N SER A 127 7.91 -2.58 -6.45
CA SER A 127 7.39 -3.90 -6.77
C SER A 127 5.87 -3.93 -7.04
N MET A 128 5.18 -2.79 -6.96
CA MET A 128 3.73 -2.73 -7.12
C MET A 128 3.21 -3.25 -8.46
N PRO A 129 3.84 -3.00 -9.63
CA PRO A 129 3.35 -3.55 -10.89
C PRO A 129 3.31 -5.08 -10.90
N GLU A 130 4.33 -5.73 -10.36
CA GLU A 130 4.42 -7.19 -10.30
C GLU A 130 3.39 -7.75 -9.31
N LEU A 131 3.20 -7.10 -8.15
CA LEU A 131 2.16 -7.47 -7.18
C LEU A 131 0.74 -7.32 -7.75
N LEU A 132 0.50 -6.30 -8.57
CA LEU A 132 -0.79 -6.11 -9.24
C LEU A 132 -1.08 -7.20 -10.28
N VAL A 133 -0.03 -7.70 -10.97
CA VAL A 133 -0.16 -8.81 -11.93
C VAL A 133 -0.48 -10.12 -11.23
N ASP A 134 0.11 -10.36 -10.05
CA ASP A 134 -0.06 -11.61 -9.29
C ASP A 134 -1.33 -11.64 -8.43
N ALA A 135 -1.99 -10.49 -8.23
CA ALA A 135 -3.15 -10.38 -7.35
C ALA A 135 -4.43 -10.95 -7.95
N GLU A 136 -5.15 -11.79 -7.18
CA GLU A 136 -6.53 -12.23 -7.51
C GLU A 136 -7.53 -11.09 -7.34
N TYR A 137 -7.28 -10.15 -6.41
CA TYR A 137 -8.20 -9.04 -6.15
C TYR A 137 -7.45 -7.71 -6.10
N ILE A 138 -7.91 -6.76 -6.92
CA ILE A 138 -7.36 -5.41 -6.95
C ILE A 138 -8.45 -4.43 -6.55
N THR A 139 -8.13 -3.58 -5.58
CA THR A 139 -8.94 -2.43 -5.20
C THR A 139 -8.15 -1.16 -5.45
N LYS A 140 -8.52 -0.45 -6.49
CA LYS A 140 -7.94 0.84 -6.79
C LYS A 140 -8.80 1.95 -6.21
N VAL A 141 -8.23 2.69 -5.26
CA VAL A 141 -8.89 3.83 -4.61
C VAL A 141 -8.40 5.14 -5.19
N ASN A 142 -9.27 6.13 -5.27
CA ASN A 142 -8.94 7.47 -5.73
C ASN A 142 -9.02 8.46 -4.58
N ALA A 143 -8.17 9.47 -4.62
CA ALA A 143 -8.31 10.66 -3.77
C ALA A 143 -9.27 11.67 -4.43
N ILE A 144 -9.44 12.82 -3.79
CA ILE A 144 -10.13 13.96 -4.37
C ILE A 144 -9.08 14.96 -4.91
N CYS A 145 -9.24 15.39 -6.13
CA CYS A 145 -8.36 16.38 -6.76
C CYS A 145 -8.51 17.74 -6.08
N ILE A 146 -7.44 18.26 -5.51
CA ILE A 146 -7.49 19.56 -4.84
C ILE A 146 -7.68 20.72 -5.83
N GLY A 147 -7.35 20.51 -7.11
CA GLY A 147 -7.51 21.55 -8.15
C GLY A 147 -8.93 21.67 -8.71
N CYS A 148 -9.73 20.59 -8.73
CA CYS A 148 -11.04 20.63 -9.38
C CYS A 148 -12.14 19.76 -8.74
N GLY A 149 -11.83 19.01 -7.68
CA GLY A 149 -12.80 18.13 -7.01
C GLY A 149 -13.04 16.76 -7.67
N ASP A 150 -12.51 16.50 -8.86
CA ASP A 150 -12.67 15.23 -9.57
C ASP A 150 -11.88 14.09 -8.86
N PRO A 151 -12.17 12.81 -9.17
CA PRO A 151 -11.36 11.70 -8.70
C PRO A 151 -9.89 11.84 -9.10
N ALA A 152 -9.00 11.85 -8.11
CA ALA A 152 -7.57 12.02 -8.28
C ALA A 152 -6.85 10.66 -8.29
N ASN A 153 -5.89 10.51 -9.21
CA ASN A 153 -5.10 9.29 -9.36
C ASN A 153 -3.59 9.57 -9.46
N PHE A 154 -3.16 10.78 -9.12
CA PHE A 154 -1.76 11.19 -9.15
C PHE A 154 -1.38 11.82 -7.82
N SER A 155 -0.23 11.37 -7.27
CA SER A 155 0.43 12.05 -6.15
C SER A 155 1.39 13.08 -6.75
N HIS A 156 1.02 14.34 -6.74
CA HIS A 156 1.86 15.42 -7.24
C HIS A 156 2.74 15.97 -6.12
N ARG A 157 4.04 16.09 -6.37
CA ARG A 157 4.98 16.67 -5.42
C ARG A 157 5.04 18.19 -5.60
N ILE A 158 4.75 18.93 -4.53
CA ILE A 158 4.81 20.38 -4.51
C ILE A 158 6.18 20.91 -4.07
N SER A 159 6.95 20.12 -3.32
CA SER A 159 8.30 20.49 -2.91
C SER A 159 9.32 20.45 -4.06
N SER A 160 10.38 21.23 -3.97
CA SER A 160 11.48 21.32 -4.95
C SER A 160 12.48 20.16 -4.88
N GLU A 161 12.33 19.25 -3.92
CA GLU A 161 13.23 18.13 -3.70
C GLU A 161 13.19 17.15 -4.87
N LYS A 162 14.38 16.73 -5.36
CA LYS A 162 14.49 15.83 -6.53
C LYS A 162 14.63 14.34 -6.18
N LYS A 163 14.78 13.99 -4.89
CA LYS A 163 14.86 12.58 -4.46
C LYS A 163 13.60 11.83 -4.82
N LEU A 164 13.71 10.56 -5.24
CA LEU A 164 12.54 9.74 -5.58
C LEU A 164 11.58 9.61 -4.40
N VAL A 165 12.12 9.35 -3.22
CA VAL A 165 11.37 9.24 -1.97
C VAL A 165 11.65 10.47 -1.12
N VAL A 166 10.60 11.22 -0.81
CA VAL A 166 10.62 12.32 0.17
C VAL A 166 9.52 12.02 1.17
N VAL A 167 9.91 11.85 2.41
CA VAL A 167 8.96 11.65 3.50
C VAL A 167 8.24 12.97 3.78
N GLY A 168 6.92 12.96 3.77
CA GLY A 168 6.06 14.12 4.00
C GLY A 168 4.62 13.80 3.70
N GLU A 169 3.73 14.67 4.10
CA GLU A 169 2.29 14.56 3.90
C GLU A 169 1.76 15.71 3.04
N THR A 170 0.72 16.40 3.49
CA THR A 170 0.08 17.52 2.77
C THR A 170 0.96 18.75 2.59
N ASP A 171 2.06 18.85 3.32
CA ASP A 171 3.09 19.88 3.16
C ASP A 171 3.98 19.68 1.92
N LYS A 172 4.07 18.44 1.40
CA LYS A 172 4.96 18.08 0.29
C LYS A 172 4.24 17.47 -0.92
N TYR A 173 3.04 16.96 -0.73
CA TYR A 173 2.27 16.27 -1.77
C TYR A 173 0.83 16.73 -1.80
N GLU A 174 0.25 16.63 -2.98
CA GLU A 174 -1.16 16.87 -3.25
C GLU A 174 -1.72 15.81 -4.20
N ALA A 175 -3.03 15.55 -4.11
CA ALA A 175 -3.70 14.64 -5.01
C ALA A 175 -4.29 15.39 -6.19
N LEU A 176 -3.98 14.96 -7.42
CA LEU A 176 -4.48 15.57 -8.64
C LEU A 176 -5.15 14.55 -9.56
N CYS A 177 -6.19 15.00 -10.28
CA CYS A 177 -6.71 14.27 -11.43
C CYS A 177 -5.74 14.38 -12.62
N ARG A 178 -5.95 13.60 -13.67
CA ARG A 178 -5.07 13.58 -14.86
C ARG A 178 -4.91 14.95 -15.49
N ARG A 179 -6.01 15.69 -15.65
CA ARG A 179 -6.00 17.03 -16.26
C ARG A 179 -5.14 17.99 -15.44
N CYS A 180 -5.46 18.19 -14.18
CA CYS A 180 -4.72 19.11 -13.31
C CYS A 180 -3.24 18.73 -13.16
N TYR A 181 -2.93 17.42 -13.09
CA TYR A 181 -1.55 16.95 -13.04
C TYR A 181 -0.74 17.31 -14.30
N ILE A 182 -1.34 17.19 -15.49
CA ILE A 182 -0.68 17.55 -16.76
C ILE A 182 -0.48 19.06 -16.87
N GLU A 183 -1.47 19.86 -16.49
CA GLU A 183 -1.41 21.32 -16.49
C GLU A 183 -0.27 21.82 -15.60
N GLN A 184 -0.20 21.39 -14.35
CA GLN A 184 0.87 21.80 -13.42
C GLN A 184 2.28 21.37 -13.85
N ARG A 185 2.43 20.31 -14.66
CA ARG A 185 3.72 19.92 -15.21
C ARG A 185 4.15 20.75 -16.41
N LYS A 186 3.25 21.37 -17.13
CA LYS A 186 3.58 22.29 -18.24
C LYS A 186 4.17 23.58 -17.70
N ASP A 187 3.65 24.09 -16.60
CA ASP A 187 4.09 25.34 -15.97
C ASP A 187 5.48 25.24 -15.30
N LYS A 188 5.99 24.00 -15.10
CA LYS A 188 7.34 23.73 -14.54
C LYS A 188 8.41 23.45 -15.60
N ARG A 189 8.08 23.53 -16.91
CA ARG A 189 9.04 23.43 -18.02
C ARG A 189 9.37 24.81 -18.58
#